data_d73fcc6e631e0c6e3fcff39ea9fa4da4
#
_entry.id   d73fcc6e631e0c6e3fcff39ea9fa4da4
#
_cell.length_a   1.000
_cell.length_b   1.000
_cell.length_c   1.000
_cell.angle_alpha   90.00
_cell.angle_beta   90.00
_cell.angle_gamma   90.00
#
_symmetry.space_group_name_H-M   'P 1'
#
loop_
_entity.id
_entity.type
_entity.pdbx_description
1 polymer ?
#
loop_
_entity_poly.entity_id
_entity_poly.type
_entity_poly.pdbx_seq_one_letter_code
_entity_poly.pdbx_strand_id
1 'polypeptide(L)'
;LGGNDFVLGSTDSGRAKWVESLANEMEVDVALILKRRLSGTETRVTALNAEVRDRNVVIYDDMIRSGGSLIGAAQTYKAAGAAKIYAVCTHGVFTPGAYERLRKSGLFEAIVATDSHPNAMAHEKDGLQIVPTVSLFMKHLRHFSTAG
;
A
#
# COMPACT_ATOMS: atom_id res chain seq x y z
N LEU A 1 -1.70 -8.33 -11.07
CA LEU A 1 -3.06 -8.64 -10.70
C LEU A 1 -3.96 -8.29 -11.89
N GLY A 2 -4.63 -9.26 -12.49
CA GLY A 2 -5.60 -9.04 -13.55
C GLY A 2 -7.02 -9.04 -12.94
N GLY A 3 -7.72 -7.89 -13.00
CA GLY A 3 -9.09 -7.78 -12.48
C GLY A 3 -9.18 -7.43 -11.00
N ASN A 4 -10.39 -7.51 -10.44
CA ASN A 4 -10.74 -7.09 -9.08
C ASN A 4 -10.67 -8.23 -8.03
N ASP A 5 -9.90 -9.29 -8.30
CA ASP A 5 -9.79 -10.44 -7.39
C ASP A 5 -8.70 -10.22 -6.32
N PHE A 6 -8.87 -9.15 -5.55
CA PHE A 6 -8.03 -8.87 -4.40
C PHE A 6 -8.82 -8.13 -3.31
N VAL A 7 -8.25 -8.08 -2.12
CA VAL A 7 -8.76 -7.30 -0.98
C VAL A 7 -7.85 -6.09 -0.80
N LEU A 8 -8.41 -4.88 -0.72
CA LEU A 8 -7.64 -3.68 -0.42
C LEU A 8 -7.42 -3.57 1.09
N GLY A 9 -6.16 -3.54 1.50
CA GLY A 9 -5.76 -3.55 2.90
C GLY A 9 -5.25 -2.20 3.40
N SER A 10 -5.54 -1.85 4.66
CA SER A 10 -4.94 -0.70 5.35
C SER A 10 -3.71 -1.10 6.18
N THR A 11 -2.83 -0.14 6.47
CA THR A 11 -1.72 -0.32 7.43
C THR A 11 -2.17 -0.14 8.87
N ASP A 12 -3.21 0.67 9.09
CA ASP A 12 -3.80 0.95 10.42
C ASP A 12 -5.20 1.58 10.30
N SER A 13 -5.83 1.86 11.45
CA SER A 13 -7.16 2.46 11.52
C SER A 13 -7.21 3.95 11.11
N GLY A 14 -6.09 4.65 11.12
CA GLY A 14 -6.03 6.07 10.74
C GLY A 14 -6.34 6.31 9.26
N ARG A 15 -6.13 5.30 8.43
CA ARG A 15 -6.40 5.33 6.99
C ARG A 15 -7.68 4.61 6.56
N ALA A 16 -8.40 4.02 7.52
CA ALA A 16 -9.53 3.15 7.25
C ALA A 16 -10.55 3.77 6.28
N LYS A 17 -11.05 4.97 6.59
CA LYS A 17 -12.07 5.65 5.76
C LYS A 17 -11.61 5.89 4.32
N TRP A 18 -10.33 6.22 4.15
CA TRP A 18 -9.80 6.52 2.83
C TRP A 18 -9.58 5.25 2.00
N VAL A 19 -9.05 4.19 2.62
CA VAL A 19 -8.90 2.87 1.98
C VAL A 19 -10.27 2.29 1.63
N GLU A 20 -11.27 2.46 2.50
CA GLU A 20 -12.65 2.04 2.27
C GLU A 20 -13.28 2.79 1.07
N SER A 21 -13.09 4.12 0.99
CA SER A 21 -13.56 4.91 -0.17
C SER A 21 -12.93 4.42 -1.47
N LEU A 22 -11.62 4.18 -1.47
CA LEU A 22 -10.91 3.67 -2.64
C LEU A 22 -11.37 2.26 -3.03
N ALA A 23 -11.60 1.38 -2.04
CA ALA A 23 -12.11 0.03 -2.28
C ALA A 23 -13.50 0.07 -2.93
N ASN A 24 -14.39 0.96 -2.46
CA ASN A 24 -15.71 1.15 -3.04
C ASN A 24 -15.63 1.65 -4.49
N GLU A 25 -14.75 2.59 -4.80
CA GLU A 25 -14.55 3.07 -6.17
C GLU A 25 -14.00 1.99 -7.10
N MET A 26 -13.22 1.06 -6.56
CA MET A 26 -12.62 -0.05 -7.30
C MET A 26 -13.52 -1.30 -7.33
N GLU A 27 -14.64 -1.28 -6.62
CA GLU A 27 -15.55 -2.42 -6.46
C GLU A 27 -14.83 -3.69 -5.94
N VAL A 28 -13.97 -3.50 -4.92
CA VAL A 28 -13.23 -4.58 -4.25
C VAL A 28 -13.52 -4.59 -2.75
N ASP A 29 -13.31 -5.74 -2.13
CA ASP A 29 -13.43 -5.86 -0.67
C ASP A 29 -12.32 -5.08 0.04
N VAL A 30 -12.63 -4.63 1.27
CA VAL A 30 -11.68 -3.91 2.14
C VAL A 30 -11.37 -4.71 3.40
N ALA A 31 -10.09 -4.76 3.76
CA ALA A 31 -9.61 -5.32 5.02
C ALA A 31 -8.91 -4.25 5.86
N LEU A 32 -9.45 -3.98 7.04
CA LEU A 32 -8.95 -2.96 7.94
C LEU A 32 -8.30 -3.58 9.17
N ILE A 33 -7.08 -3.14 9.47
CA ILE A 33 -6.37 -3.51 10.70
C ILE A 33 -6.73 -2.54 11.80
N LEU A 34 -7.35 -3.06 12.85
CA LEU A 34 -7.65 -2.30 14.06
C LEU A 34 -6.51 -2.48 15.06
N LYS A 35 -5.79 -1.41 15.35
CA LYS A 35 -4.70 -1.37 16.33
C LYS A 35 -5.16 -0.62 17.59
N ARG A 36 -4.93 -1.21 18.76
CA ARG A 36 -5.10 -0.54 20.04
C ARG A 36 -3.73 -0.25 20.66
N ARG A 37 -3.49 1.01 21.02
CA ARG A 37 -2.35 1.40 21.84
C ARG A 37 -2.60 0.92 23.27
N LEU A 38 -1.67 0.13 23.80
CA LEU A 38 -1.71 -0.35 25.21
C LEU A 38 -0.85 0.56 26.10
N SER A 39 0.24 1.14 25.55
CA SER A 39 1.12 2.09 26.22
C SER A 39 1.80 2.99 25.18
N GLY A 40 2.62 3.97 25.59
CA GLY A 40 3.27 4.93 24.70
C GLY A 40 4.10 4.31 23.55
N THR A 41 4.58 3.08 23.72
CA THR A 41 5.43 2.38 22.74
C THR A 41 4.83 1.06 22.25
N GLU A 42 3.82 0.51 22.93
CA GLU A 42 3.27 -0.80 22.63
C GLU A 42 1.93 -0.66 21.89
N THR A 43 1.89 -1.20 20.66
CA THR A 43 0.69 -1.24 19.83
C THR A 43 0.34 -2.71 19.55
N ARG A 44 -0.88 -3.11 19.86
CA ARG A 44 -1.37 -4.47 19.58
C ARG A 44 -2.45 -4.43 18.51
N VAL A 45 -2.36 -5.33 17.54
CA VAL A 45 -3.46 -5.58 16.59
C VAL A 45 -4.59 -6.23 17.38
N THR A 46 -5.78 -5.66 17.35
CA THR A 46 -6.93 -6.14 18.09
C THR A 46 -7.96 -6.86 17.25
N ALA A 47 -8.06 -6.53 15.97
CA ALA A 47 -8.97 -7.18 15.03
C ALA A 47 -8.57 -6.94 13.57
N LEU A 48 -8.99 -7.86 12.71
CA LEU A 48 -9.09 -7.71 11.27
C LEU A 48 -10.59 -7.86 10.94
N ASN A 49 -11.16 -6.92 10.20
CA ASN A 49 -12.60 -6.86 9.96
C ASN A 49 -13.08 -7.68 8.74
N ALA A 50 -12.19 -8.37 8.03
CA ALA A 50 -12.55 -9.09 6.81
C ALA A 50 -11.83 -10.43 6.69
N GLU A 51 -12.44 -11.34 5.94
CA GLU A 51 -11.84 -12.62 5.56
C GLU A 51 -10.84 -12.39 4.43
N VAL A 52 -9.56 -12.70 4.69
CA VAL A 52 -8.46 -12.59 3.72
C VAL A 52 -7.82 -13.94 3.37
N ARG A 53 -8.35 -15.03 3.96
CA ARG A 53 -7.82 -16.38 3.74
C ARG A 53 -7.89 -16.76 2.27
N ASP A 54 -6.75 -17.26 1.77
CA ASP A 54 -6.55 -17.68 0.39
C ASP A 54 -6.77 -16.57 -0.67
N ARG A 55 -6.84 -15.30 -0.23
CA ARG A 55 -7.00 -14.14 -1.12
C ARG A 55 -5.71 -13.33 -1.24
N ASN A 56 -5.58 -12.63 -2.36
CA ASN A 56 -4.53 -11.63 -2.53
C ASN A 56 -4.90 -10.36 -1.76
N VAL A 57 -3.93 -9.79 -1.05
CA VAL A 57 -4.11 -8.51 -0.33
C VAL A 57 -3.19 -7.45 -0.94
N VAL A 58 -3.77 -6.32 -1.31
CA VAL A 58 -3.04 -5.14 -1.75
C VAL A 58 -3.07 -4.12 -0.61
N ILE A 59 -1.96 -3.93 0.08
CA ILE A 59 -1.86 -2.92 1.14
C ILE A 59 -1.56 -1.59 0.49
N TYR A 60 -2.47 -0.61 0.67
CA TYR A 60 -2.25 0.74 0.18
C TYR A 60 -1.88 1.69 1.34
N ASP A 61 -0.88 2.54 1.08
CA ASP A 61 -0.52 3.67 1.95
C ASP A 61 -0.24 4.91 1.07
N ASP A 62 -0.40 6.12 1.60
CA ASP A 62 -0.03 7.33 0.87
C ASP A 62 1.49 7.45 0.77
N MET A 63 2.20 7.04 1.81
CA MET A 63 3.64 7.24 1.91
C MET A 63 4.33 6.08 2.64
N ILE A 64 5.32 5.49 2.02
CA ILE A 64 6.23 4.55 2.69
C ILE A 64 7.51 5.29 3.08
N ARG A 65 7.70 5.50 4.40
CA ARG A 65 8.93 6.08 4.95
C ARG A 65 9.89 4.99 5.41
N SER A 66 9.71 4.49 6.64
CA SER A 66 10.57 3.44 7.20
C SER A 66 10.15 2.01 6.84
N GLY A 67 8.91 1.83 6.40
CA GLY A 67 8.32 0.54 6.07
C GLY A 67 7.84 -0.28 7.28
N GLY A 68 8.05 0.18 8.51
CA GLY A 68 7.69 -0.58 9.70
C GLY A 68 6.19 -0.88 9.81
N SER A 69 5.33 0.11 9.58
CA SER A 69 3.86 -0.07 9.60
C SER A 69 3.41 -1.05 8.53
N LEU A 70 4.02 -0.98 7.35
CA LEU A 70 3.72 -1.84 6.22
C LEU A 70 4.12 -3.30 6.50
N ILE A 71 5.31 -3.54 7.07
CA ILE A 71 5.75 -4.87 7.49
C ILE A 71 4.80 -5.45 8.54
N GLY A 72 4.45 -4.67 9.57
CA GLY A 72 3.52 -5.13 10.60
C GLY A 72 2.13 -5.46 10.06
N ALA A 73 1.64 -4.68 9.09
CA ALA A 73 0.38 -4.98 8.41
C ALA A 73 0.49 -6.27 7.58
N ALA A 74 1.55 -6.43 6.80
CA ALA A 74 1.77 -7.62 5.99
C ALA A 74 1.86 -8.90 6.86
N GLN A 75 2.54 -8.84 8.00
CA GLN A 75 2.58 -9.94 8.97
C GLN A 75 1.19 -10.30 9.47
N THR A 76 0.36 -9.30 9.77
CA THR A 76 -1.03 -9.51 10.22
C THR A 76 -1.87 -10.21 9.15
N TYR A 77 -1.82 -9.73 7.90
CA TYR A 77 -2.55 -10.35 6.79
C TYR A 77 -2.05 -11.77 6.49
N LYS A 78 -0.73 -11.97 6.55
CA LYS A 78 -0.14 -13.31 6.36
C LYS A 78 -0.58 -14.29 7.44
N ALA A 79 -0.58 -13.86 8.70
CA ALA A 79 -1.08 -14.66 9.82
C ALA A 79 -2.59 -14.99 9.70
N ALA A 80 -3.36 -14.11 9.05
CA ALA A 80 -4.78 -14.35 8.75
C ALA A 80 -5.01 -15.24 7.51
N GLY A 81 -3.95 -15.72 6.87
CA GLY A 81 -4.03 -16.67 5.76
C GLY A 81 -4.04 -16.04 4.36
N ALA A 82 -3.67 -14.77 4.20
CA ALA A 82 -3.55 -14.16 2.89
C ALA A 82 -2.60 -14.97 1.98
N ALA A 83 -3.02 -15.20 0.73
CA ALA A 83 -2.25 -15.96 -0.25
C ALA A 83 -0.99 -15.19 -0.67
N LYS A 84 -1.18 -14.00 -1.23
CA LYS A 84 -0.11 -13.09 -1.64
C LYS A 84 -0.37 -11.70 -1.10
N ILE A 85 0.70 -10.97 -0.83
CA ILE A 85 0.63 -9.61 -0.31
C ILE A 85 1.41 -8.69 -1.26
N TYR A 86 0.77 -7.60 -1.63
CA TYR A 86 1.32 -6.53 -2.43
C TYR A 86 1.30 -5.24 -1.64
N ALA A 87 2.21 -4.34 -1.94
CA ALA A 87 2.21 -3.00 -1.36
C ALA A 87 2.16 -1.94 -2.46
N VAL A 88 1.30 -0.96 -2.30
CA VAL A 88 1.17 0.17 -3.21
C VAL A 88 1.22 1.45 -2.40
N CYS A 89 2.02 2.43 -2.83
CA CYS A 89 2.01 3.76 -2.23
C CYS A 89 2.07 4.86 -3.29
N THR A 90 1.55 6.02 -2.94
CA THR A 90 1.74 7.21 -3.77
C THR A 90 3.19 7.67 -3.66
N HIS A 91 3.70 7.90 -2.46
CA HIS A 91 5.03 8.47 -2.25
C HIS A 91 6.01 7.46 -1.64
N GLY A 92 6.90 6.92 -2.47
CA GLY A 92 8.01 6.07 -2.02
C GLY A 92 9.16 6.91 -1.45
N VAL A 93 9.00 7.44 -0.22
CA VAL A 93 10.01 8.28 0.45
C VAL A 93 11.24 7.46 0.85
N PHE A 94 11.07 6.22 1.25
CA PHE A 94 12.09 5.24 1.61
C PHE A 94 13.31 5.85 2.31
N THR A 95 13.19 6.06 3.62
CA THR A 95 14.37 6.45 4.43
C THR A 95 15.50 5.42 4.29
N PRO A 96 16.76 5.77 4.53
CA PRO A 96 17.90 4.87 4.32
C PRO A 96 17.67 3.45 4.83
N GLY A 97 17.85 2.45 3.97
CA GLY A 97 17.67 1.04 4.25
C GLY A 97 16.19 0.56 4.34
N ALA A 98 15.20 1.46 4.16
CA ALA A 98 13.79 1.09 4.28
C ALA A 98 13.34 0.11 3.19
N TYR A 99 13.63 0.40 1.94
CA TYR A 99 13.27 -0.47 0.81
C TYR A 99 13.97 -1.84 0.91
N GLU A 100 15.23 -1.85 1.30
CA GLU A 100 15.97 -3.08 1.52
C GLU A 100 15.36 -3.95 2.64
N ARG A 101 14.91 -3.33 3.76
CA ARG A 101 14.19 -4.06 4.83
C ARG A 101 12.89 -4.67 4.32
N LEU A 102 12.12 -3.93 3.52
CA LEU A 102 10.89 -4.43 2.92
C LEU A 102 11.16 -5.64 2.02
N ARG A 103 12.16 -5.57 1.16
CA ARG A 103 12.55 -6.70 0.30
C ARG A 103 13.02 -7.90 1.13
N LYS A 104 13.91 -7.69 2.09
CA LYS A 104 14.44 -8.76 2.95
C LYS A 104 13.39 -9.41 3.84
N SER A 105 12.26 -8.74 4.09
CA SER A 105 11.16 -9.34 4.86
C SER A 105 10.55 -10.57 4.19
N GLY A 106 10.64 -10.69 2.86
CA GLY A 106 10.05 -11.76 2.08
C GLY A 106 8.51 -11.80 2.11
N LEU A 107 7.87 -10.72 2.60
CA LEU A 107 6.42 -10.67 2.79
C LEU A 107 5.67 -10.21 1.55
N PHE A 108 6.33 -9.47 0.65
CA PHE A 108 5.69 -8.81 -0.48
C PHE A 108 6.03 -9.50 -1.79
N GLU A 109 5.02 -9.84 -2.58
CA GLU A 109 5.18 -10.31 -3.96
C GLU A 109 5.69 -9.18 -4.87
N ALA A 110 5.15 -7.98 -4.69
CA ALA A 110 5.64 -6.77 -5.34
C ALA A 110 5.37 -5.53 -4.47
N ILE A 111 6.22 -4.51 -4.67
CA ILE A 111 6.05 -3.17 -4.09
C ILE A 111 5.99 -2.18 -5.24
N VAL A 112 4.97 -1.34 -5.24
CA VAL A 112 4.68 -0.37 -6.29
C VAL A 112 4.66 1.03 -5.69
N ALA A 113 5.30 1.98 -6.33
CA ALA A 113 5.23 3.40 -5.98
C ALA A 113 5.09 4.26 -7.23
N THR A 114 4.67 5.50 -7.07
CA THR A 114 4.75 6.45 -8.18
C THR A 114 6.15 7.07 -8.28
N ASP A 115 6.41 7.77 -9.37
CA ASP A 115 7.61 8.57 -9.60
C ASP A 115 7.60 9.94 -8.86
N SER A 116 6.67 10.14 -7.93
CA SER A 116 6.48 11.41 -7.22
C SER A 116 7.59 11.76 -6.22
N HIS A 117 8.48 10.81 -5.91
CA HIS A 117 9.60 11.02 -5.00
C HIS A 117 10.89 10.42 -5.58
N PRO A 118 12.04 11.17 -5.56
CA PRO A 118 13.29 10.73 -6.19
C PRO A 118 13.84 9.42 -5.60
N ASN A 119 13.63 9.16 -4.31
CA ASN A 119 14.07 7.91 -3.70
C ASN A 119 13.37 6.67 -4.28
N ALA A 120 12.10 6.80 -4.71
CA ALA A 120 11.42 5.70 -5.39
C ALA A 120 12.14 5.34 -6.69
N MET A 121 12.46 6.34 -7.51
CA MET A 121 13.18 6.14 -8.77
C MET A 121 14.54 5.47 -8.57
N ALA A 122 15.25 5.77 -7.48
CA ALA A 122 16.54 5.15 -7.18
C ALA A 122 16.45 3.63 -6.96
N HIS A 123 15.28 3.11 -6.57
CA HIS A 123 15.06 1.69 -6.30
C HIS A 123 14.40 0.90 -7.46
N GLU A 124 14.12 1.54 -8.58
CA GLU A 124 13.53 0.85 -9.75
C GLU A 124 14.39 -0.34 -10.20
N LYS A 125 15.71 -0.13 -10.32
CA LYS A 125 16.67 -1.19 -10.66
C LYS A 125 16.77 -2.32 -9.62
N ASP A 126 16.33 -2.05 -8.39
CA ASP A 126 16.31 -3.02 -7.30
C ASP A 126 14.96 -3.77 -7.21
N GLY A 127 14.07 -3.59 -8.20
CA GLY A 127 12.80 -4.29 -8.32
C GLY A 127 11.58 -3.56 -7.78
N LEU A 128 11.69 -2.27 -7.41
CA LEU A 128 10.53 -1.42 -7.16
C LEU A 128 9.82 -1.15 -8.48
N GLN A 129 8.52 -1.41 -8.52
CA GLN A 129 7.71 -1.07 -9.69
C GLN A 129 7.31 0.41 -9.62
N ILE A 130 7.61 1.17 -10.69
CA ILE A 130 7.30 2.58 -10.76
C ILE A 130 6.11 2.82 -11.69
N VAL A 131 5.14 3.59 -11.20
CA VAL A 131 3.99 4.08 -11.98
C VAL A 131 4.20 5.56 -12.27
N PRO A 132 4.38 5.95 -13.54
CA PRO A 132 4.56 7.35 -13.90
C PRO A 132 3.30 8.18 -13.64
N THR A 133 3.45 9.32 -12.98
CA THR A 133 2.34 10.25 -12.69
C THR A 133 2.04 11.21 -13.85
N VAL A 134 2.94 11.35 -14.81
CA VAL A 134 2.80 12.28 -15.94
C VAL A 134 1.51 12.07 -16.73
N SER A 135 1.06 10.83 -16.90
CA SER A 135 -0.17 10.51 -17.63
C SER A 135 -1.43 11.09 -16.97
N LEU A 136 -1.44 11.14 -15.64
CA LEU A 136 -2.54 11.72 -14.84
C LEU A 136 -2.60 13.24 -15.07
N PHE A 137 -1.45 13.93 -15.01
CA PHE A 137 -1.37 15.37 -15.26
C PHE A 137 -1.71 15.71 -16.70
N MET A 138 -1.21 14.96 -17.68
CA MET A 138 -1.48 15.18 -19.09
C MET A 138 -2.96 15.08 -19.43
N LYS A 139 -3.68 14.16 -18.81
CA LYS A 139 -5.14 14.06 -18.98
C LYS A 139 -5.86 15.35 -18.55
N HIS A 140 -5.45 15.94 -17.44
CA HIS A 140 -6.04 17.18 -16.91
C HIS A 140 -5.58 18.41 -17.71
N LEU A 141 -4.29 18.51 -18.06
CA LEU A 141 -3.74 19.64 -18.82
C LEU A 141 -4.36 19.78 -20.21
N ARG A 142 -4.65 18.68 -20.90
CA ARG A 142 -5.35 18.70 -22.19
C ARG A 142 -6.74 19.34 -22.10
N HIS A 143 -7.42 19.22 -20.98
CA HIS A 143 -8.72 19.88 -20.75
C HIS A 143 -8.62 21.40 -20.74
N PHE A 144 -7.52 21.95 -20.22
CA PHE A 144 -7.28 23.39 -20.22
C PHE A 144 -6.83 23.93 -21.60
N SER A 145 -6.22 23.09 -22.44
CA SER A 145 -5.75 23.47 -23.77
C SER A 145 -6.88 23.59 -24.82
N THR A 146 -8.04 22.99 -24.59
CA THR A 146 -9.19 22.98 -25.49
C THR A 146 -10.23 24.06 -25.19
N ALA A 147 -10.02 24.87 -24.15
CA ALA A 147 -10.91 25.94 -23.70
C ALA A 147 -10.47 27.34 -24.14
N GLY A 148 -9.63 27.47 -25.23
CA GLY A 148 -9.18 28.70 -25.84
C GLY A 148 -9.75 28.89 -27.25
#